data_7d22627f34de85637a4059c6c31d7d14
#
_entry.id   7d22627f34de85637a4059c6c31d7d14
#
_cell.length_a   1.000
_cell.length_b   1.000
_cell.length_c   1.000
_cell.angle_alpha   90.00
_cell.angle_beta   90.00
_cell.angle_gamma   90.00
#
_symmetry.space_group_name_H-M   'P 1'
#
loop_
_entity.id
_entity.type
_entity.pdbx_description
1 polymer ?
#
loop_
_entity_poly.entity_id
_entity_poly.type
_entity_poly.pdbx_seq_one_letter_code
_entity_poly.pdbx_strand_id
1 'polypeptide(L)'
;MSLKNQGTRLSRRRLIQSAAAMGFLAGYDSLLPAFARGKLDNSNAHHTVRNGADIYDLTVARTPLKIGGRVSEQPITINGTLPAPLVRLKQGREAILRVTNTLPEATSIHWHGLILPYQMDGVPGVSFPGIMPGETFEYRFPVEQHGTYWYHSHSGLQEQLGHYGPIIIDPAEPESVAYDREYVVVLSDWTFDSPDDVFRNLKVAEGYYNYNQRTVGDFFKDVETMGWDAAWSKAGMWGRMRMSPRDILDVTASEYTYL
;
A
#
# COMPACT_ATOMS: atom_id res chain seq x y z
N MET A 1 -59.61 -9.70 22.95
CA MET A 1 -58.45 -10.53 22.61
C MET A 1 -57.21 -9.66 22.84
N SER A 2 -56.58 -9.83 24.00
CA SER A 2 -55.52 -8.91 24.49
C SER A 2 -54.15 -9.47 24.13
N LEU A 3 -53.38 -8.70 23.33
CA LEU A 3 -51.99 -9.05 22.99
C LEU A 3 -51.07 -8.59 24.15
N LYS A 4 -50.57 -9.55 24.89
CA LYS A 4 -49.54 -9.32 25.92
C LYS A 4 -48.21 -9.00 25.24
N ASN A 5 -47.75 -7.77 25.44
CA ASN A 5 -46.41 -7.29 25.08
C ASN A 5 -45.38 -7.94 26.04
N GLN A 6 -44.64 -8.96 25.58
CA GLN A 6 -43.56 -9.55 26.34
C GLN A 6 -42.27 -8.74 26.08
N GLY A 7 -42.06 -7.70 26.87
CA GLY A 7 -40.77 -7.03 26.94
C GLY A 7 -39.70 -7.96 27.54
N THR A 8 -38.74 -8.39 26.73
CA THR A 8 -37.58 -9.18 27.17
C THR A 8 -36.74 -8.33 28.13
N ARG A 9 -36.87 -8.54 29.44
CA ARG A 9 -35.99 -7.94 30.46
C ARG A 9 -34.59 -8.57 30.32
N LEU A 10 -33.64 -7.79 29.82
CA LEU A 10 -32.23 -8.16 29.85
C LEU A 10 -31.80 -8.35 31.32
N SER A 11 -31.28 -9.54 31.68
CA SER A 11 -30.79 -9.78 33.02
C SER A 11 -29.53 -8.98 33.28
N ARG A 12 -29.32 -8.47 34.51
CA ARG A 12 -28.11 -7.73 34.91
C ARG A 12 -26.83 -8.50 34.56
N ARG A 13 -26.84 -9.82 34.61
CA ARG A 13 -25.73 -10.69 34.26
C ARG A 13 -25.40 -10.62 32.77
N ARG A 14 -26.39 -10.58 31.88
CA ARG A 14 -26.17 -10.41 30.41
C ARG A 14 -25.67 -9.01 30.08
N LEU A 15 -26.14 -7.98 30.78
CA LEU A 15 -25.65 -6.61 30.61
C LEU A 15 -24.18 -6.47 31.01
N ILE A 16 -23.78 -7.08 32.13
CA ILE A 16 -22.37 -7.08 32.60
C ILE A 16 -21.49 -7.89 31.67
N GLN A 17 -21.96 -9.04 31.17
CA GLN A 17 -21.23 -9.84 30.19
C GLN A 17 -21.05 -9.11 28.85
N SER A 18 -22.08 -8.39 28.39
CA SER A 18 -22.00 -7.56 27.17
C SER A 18 -21.07 -6.35 27.36
N ALA A 19 -21.10 -5.71 28.54
CA ALA A 19 -20.20 -4.61 28.86
C ALA A 19 -18.75 -5.05 29.02
N ALA A 20 -18.51 -6.23 29.63
CA ALA A 20 -17.17 -6.84 29.73
C ALA A 20 -16.63 -7.25 28.34
N ALA A 21 -17.48 -7.81 27.46
CA ALA A 21 -17.11 -8.15 26.09
C ALA A 21 -16.78 -6.90 25.25
N MET A 22 -17.57 -5.82 25.40
CA MET A 22 -17.28 -4.55 24.72
C MET A 22 -16.03 -3.85 25.29
N GLY A 23 -15.80 -3.91 26.61
CA GLY A 23 -14.59 -3.40 27.23
C GLY A 23 -13.34 -4.19 26.82
N PHE A 24 -13.47 -5.50 26.63
CA PHE A 24 -12.39 -6.37 26.14
C PHE A 24 -12.07 -6.09 24.68
N LEU A 25 -13.07 -5.85 23.82
CA LEU A 25 -12.89 -5.47 22.42
C LEU A 25 -12.27 -4.06 22.27
N ALA A 26 -12.70 -3.10 23.08
CA ALA A 26 -12.10 -1.75 23.08
C ALA A 26 -10.68 -1.71 23.67
N GLY A 27 -10.37 -2.63 24.62
CA GLY A 27 -9.02 -2.77 25.17
C GLY A 27 -8.05 -3.54 24.27
N TYR A 28 -8.57 -4.39 23.38
CA TYR A 28 -7.76 -5.18 22.48
C TYR A 28 -7.08 -4.34 21.39
N ASP A 29 -7.76 -3.29 20.92
CA ASP A 29 -7.18 -2.33 19.96
C ASP A 29 -5.95 -1.61 20.53
N SER A 30 -5.87 -1.41 21.85
CA SER A 30 -4.71 -0.77 22.49
C SER A 30 -3.49 -1.69 22.63
N LEU A 31 -3.71 -3.01 22.55
CA LEU A 31 -2.65 -4.03 22.61
C LEU A 31 -2.09 -4.39 21.23
N LEU A 32 -2.77 -3.99 20.17
CA LEU A 32 -2.26 -4.19 18.82
C LEU A 32 -1.09 -3.22 18.56
N PRO A 33 -0.03 -3.69 17.87
CA PRO A 33 1.01 -2.80 17.38
C PRO A 33 0.41 -1.64 16.58
N ALA A 34 1.07 -0.48 16.56
CA ALA A 34 0.54 0.73 15.92
C ALA A 34 0.13 0.51 14.45
N PHE A 35 0.83 -0.38 13.75
CA PHE A 35 0.51 -0.76 12.38
C PHE A 35 -0.79 -1.57 12.23
N ALA A 36 -1.23 -2.27 13.26
CA ALA A 36 -2.47 -3.05 13.26
C ALA A 36 -3.69 -2.23 13.73
N ARG A 37 -3.48 -0.98 14.15
CA ARG A 37 -4.55 -0.06 14.60
C ARG A 37 -5.12 0.78 13.46
N GLY A 38 -4.45 0.81 12.31
CA GLY A 38 -4.89 1.56 11.15
C GLY A 38 -6.15 0.93 10.55
N LYS A 39 -7.33 1.48 10.83
CA LYS A 39 -8.39 1.43 9.84
C LYS A 39 -7.85 2.20 8.65
N LEU A 40 -7.75 1.57 7.48
CA LEU A 40 -7.76 2.33 6.25
C LEU A 40 -9.05 3.15 6.28
N ASP A 41 -8.91 4.40 6.70
CA ASP A 41 -10.05 5.30 6.79
C ASP A 41 -10.44 5.67 5.36
N ASN A 42 -11.41 4.93 4.84
CA ASN A 42 -12.01 5.20 3.53
C ASN A 42 -12.74 6.55 3.49
N SER A 43 -12.76 7.28 4.62
CA SER A 43 -13.40 8.60 4.71
C SER A 43 -12.77 9.63 3.77
N ASN A 44 -11.49 9.46 3.42
CA ASN A 44 -10.78 10.33 2.48
C ASN A 44 -10.95 9.91 1.00
N ALA A 45 -11.51 8.74 0.72
CA ALA A 45 -11.92 8.38 -0.62
C ALA A 45 -13.32 8.95 -0.87
N HIS A 46 -13.43 10.06 -1.56
CA HIS A 46 -14.72 10.61 -2.02
C HIS A 46 -15.36 9.63 -3.01
N HIS A 47 -15.98 8.57 -2.48
CA HIS A 47 -16.60 7.49 -3.23
C HIS A 47 -18.11 7.65 -3.27
N THR A 48 -18.67 7.57 -4.46
CA THR A 48 -20.13 7.51 -4.68
C THR A 48 -20.47 6.44 -5.71
N VAL A 49 -21.60 5.77 -5.49
CA VAL A 49 -22.16 4.85 -6.49
C VAL A 49 -23.34 5.54 -7.16
N ARG A 50 -23.29 5.73 -8.47
CA ARG A 50 -24.36 6.35 -9.22
C ARG A 50 -24.58 5.65 -10.55
N ASN A 51 -25.84 5.29 -10.85
CA ASN A 51 -26.21 4.62 -12.10
C ASN A 51 -25.41 3.34 -12.39
N GLY A 52 -25.03 2.59 -11.33
CA GLY A 52 -24.22 1.36 -11.49
C GLY A 52 -22.73 1.60 -11.68
N ALA A 53 -22.24 2.83 -11.60
CA ALA A 53 -20.82 3.14 -11.66
C ALA A 53 -20.24 3.44 -10.26
N ASP A 54 -19.01 3.01 -10.01
CA ASP A 54 -18.20 3.40 -8.86
C ASP A 54 -17.42 4.66 -9.22
N ILE A 55 -17.67 5.76 -8.51
CA ILE A 55 -17.11 7.10 -8.82
C ILE A 55 -16.19 7.53 -7.69
N TYR A 56 -14.95 7.91 -8.02
CA TYR A 56 -13.96 8.44 -7.09
C TYR A 56 -13.44 9.79 -7.58
N ASP A 57 -13.29 10.74 -6.65
CA ASP A 57 -12.56 11.99 -6.86
C ASP A 57 -11.24 11.91 -6.08
N LEU A 58 -10.12 11.92 -6.82
CA LEU A 58 -8.75 11.72 -6.34
C LEU A 58 -7.93 12.98 -6.62
N THR A 59 -7.45 13.64 -5.56
CA THR A 59 -6.61 14.83 -5.68
C THR A 59 -5.17 14.49 -5.33
N VAL A 60 -4.28 14.65 -6.30
CA VAL A 60 -2.84 14.45 -6.14
C VAL A 60 -2.22 15.76 -5.66
N ALA A 61 -1.52 15.73 -4.54
CA ALA A 61 -0.91 16.90 -3.92
C ALA A 61 0.40 16.57 -3.19
N ARG A 62 1.29 17.56 -3.01
CA ARG A 62 2.37 17.46 -2.02
C ARG A 62 1.79 17.80 -0.65
N THR A 63 1.98 16.89 0.31
CA THR A 63 1.44 17.07 1.66
C THR A 63 2.53 16.69 2.67
N PRO A 64 2.95 17.60 3.55
CA PRO A 64 3.87 17.25 4.63
C PRO A 64 3.28 16.17 5.53
N LEU A 65 4.04 15.10 5.76
CA LEU A 65 3.61 13.98 6.60
C LEU A 65 4.70 13.61 7.61
N LYS A 66 4.28 13.10 8.76
CA LYS A 66 5.18 12.54 9.77
C LYS A 66 5.37 11.04 9.51
N ILE A 67 6.57 10.66 9.08
CA ILE A 67 6.96 9.28 8.76
C ILE A 67 8.10 8.88 9.69
N GLY A 68 8.01 7.74 10.37
CA GLY A 68 9.04 7.27 11.31
C GLY A 68 9.40 8.29 12.41
N GLY A 69 8.46 9.16 12.80
CA GLY A 69 8.72 10.21 13.80
C GLY A 69 9.29 11.52 13.23
N ARG A 70 9.72 11.57 11.97
CA ARG A 70 10.25 12.74 11.26
C ARG A 70 9.22 13.34 10.31
N VAL A 71 9.21 14.66 10.14
CA VAL A 71 8.37 15.32 9.13
C VAL A 71 9.11 15.30 7.80
N SER A 72 8.42 14.86 6.75
CA SER A 72 8.85 14.99 5.36
C SER A 72 7.94 15.99 4.64
N GLU A 73 8.52 16.90 3.90
CA GLU A 73 7.83 17.91 3.08
C GLU A 73 7.60 17.40 1.64
N GLN A 74 8.17 16.25 1.30
CA GLN A 74 8.21 15.74 -0.08
C GLN A 74 7.05 14.80 -0.47
N PRO A 75 6.34 14.14 0.46
CA PRO A 75 5.36 13.13 0.08
C PRO A 75 4.35 13.65 -0.93
N ILE A 76 4.13 12.86 -1.98
CA ILE A 76 3.01 13.03 -2.90
C ILE A 76 1.90 12.12 -2.40
N THR A 77 0.79 12.75 -2.03
CA THR A 77 -0.37 12.07 -1.47
C THR A 77 -1.54 12.12 -2.44
N ILE A 78 -2.47 11.20 -2.27
CA ILE A 78 -3.79 11.31 -2.87
C ILE A 78 -4.79 11.50 -1.74
N ASN A 79 -5.59 12.58 -1.84
CA ASN A 79 -6.53 13.01 -0.82
C ASN A 79 -5.90 13.17 0.58
N GLY A 80 -4.61 13.55 0.62
CA GLY A 80 -3.88 13.86 1.85
C GLY A 80 -3.36 12.67 2.65
N THR A 81 -3.42 11.44 2.11
CA THR A 81 -2.96 10.23 2.80
C THR A 81 -1.81 9.52 2.08
N LEU A 82 -1.03 8.76 2.85
CA LEU A 82 0.02 7.85 2.40
C LEU A 82 -0.01 6.58 3.28
N PRO A 83 -0.23 5.39 2.70
CA PRO A 83 -0.61 5.17 1.31
C PRO A 83 -1.87 5.92 0.92
N ALA A 84 -2.06 6.11 -0.39
CA ALA A 84 -3.25 6.74 -0.92
C ALA A 84 -4.52 5.90 -0.59
N PRO A 85 -5.74 6.49 -0.69
CA PRO A 85 -6.96 5.82 -0.29
C PRO A 85 -7.19 4.49 -1.01
N LEU A 86 -7.82 3.54 -0.31
CA LEU A 86 -8.32 2.33 -0.94
C LEU A 86 -9.38 2.67 -1.99
N VAL A 87 -9.13 2.28 -3.23
CA VAL A 87 -10.14 2.26 -4.31
C VAL A 87 -10.82 0.89 -4.29
N ARG A 88 -12.10 0.84 -3.90
CA ARG A 88 -12.88 -0.39 -3.88
C ARG A 88 -13.93 -0.38 -4.98
N LEU A 89 -13.79 -1.28 -5.93
CA LEU A 89 -14.65 -1.41 -7.12
C LEU A 89 -15.46 -2.68 -7.05
N LYS A 90 -16.45 -2.81 -7.92
CA LYS A 90 -17.25 -4.03 -8.06
C LYS A 90 -17.16 -4.54 -9.49
N GLN A 91 -16.83 -5.83 -9.66
CA GLN A 91 -16.83 -6.49 -10.96
C GLN A 91 -18.21 -6.38 -11.64
N GLY A 92 -18.21 -6.08 -12.93
CA GLY A 92 -19.41 -5.88 -13.73
C GLY A 92 -19.97 -4.45 -13.68
N ARG A 93 -19.36 -3.54 -12.90
CA ARG A 93 -19.70 -2.11 -12.92
C ARG A 93 -18.76 -1.32 -13.81
N GLU A 94 -19.07 -0.04 -14.00
CA GLU A 94 -18.16 0.95 -14.58
C GLU A 94 -17.39 1.64 -13.45
N ALA A 95 -16.08 1.84 -13.65
CA ALA A 95 -15.27 2.71 -12.80
C ALA A 95 -15.15 4.09 -13.45
N ILE A 96 -15.33 5.16 -12.67
CA ILE A 96 -15.13 6.55 -13.05
C ILE A 96 -14.21 7.18 -12.02
N LEU A 97 -12.93 7.32 -12.36
CA LEU A 97 -11.90 7.80 -11.44
C LEU A 97 -11.40 9.15 -11.94
N ARG A 98 -11.80 10.24 -11.27
CA ARG A 98 -11.39 11.60 -11.62
C ARG A 98 -10.16 11.97 -10.83
N VAL A 99 -9.07 12.19 -11.53
CA VAL A 99 -7.77 12.52 -10.93
C VAL A 99 -7.45 13.98 -11.20
N THR A 100 -7.41 14.79 -10.15
CA THR A 100 -7.01 16.21 -10.22
C THR A 100 -5.57 16.36 -9.80
N ASN A 101 -4.75 16.93 -10.67
CA ASN A 101 -3.34 17.22 -10.41
C ASN A 101 -3.15 18.61 -9.82
N THR A 102 -2.74 18.71 -8.55
CA THR A 102 -2.35 19.98 -7.92
C THR A 102 -0.84 20.15 -7.77
N LEU A 103 -0.05 19.22 -8.32
CA LEU A 103 1.40 19.34 -8.36
C LEU A 103 1.83 20.42 -9.36
N PRO A 104 3.03 21.00 -9.23
CA PRO A 104 3.61 21.92 -10.21
C PRO A 104 4.15 21.20 -11.47
N GLU A 105 4.20 19.87 -11.45
CA GLU A 105 4.63 19.01 -12.55
C GLU A 105 3.50 18.10 -13.04
N ALA A 106 3.66 17.52 -14.23
CA ALA A 106 2.73 16.53 -14.77
C ALA A 106 2.73 15.25 -13.89
N THR A 107 1.57 14.61 -13.80
CA THR A 107 1.40 13.35 -13.10
C THR A 107 0.58 12.36 -13.91
N SER A 108 0.43 11.14 -13.38
CA SER A 108 -0.38 10.08 -13.96
C SER A 108 -0.76 9.07 -12.88
N ILE A 109 -1.78 8.26 -13.14
CA ILE A 109 -2.05 7.04 -12.36
C ILE A 109 -2.15 5.88 -13.32
N HIS A 110 -1.32 4.86 -13.09
CA HIS A 110 -1.43 3.54 -13.70
C HIS A 110 -2.21 2.62 -12.76
N TRP A 111 -3.17 1.88 -13.31
CA TRP A 111 -4.01 0.92 -12.60
C TRP A 111 -3.41 -0.47 -12.76
N HIS A 112 -2.46 -0.79 -11.91
CA HIS A 112 -1.56 -1.92 -12.07
C HIS A 112 -2.30 -3.26 -12.04
N GLY A 113 -2.18 -4.02 -13.13
CA GLY A 113 -2.76 -5.35 -13.27
C GLY A 113 -4.22 -5.37 -13.72
N LEU A 114 -4.84 -4.23 -13.99
CA LEU A 114 -6.20 -4.16 -14.47
C LEU A 114 -6.29 -4.36 -15.99
N ILE A 115 -7.31 -5.11 -16.42
CA ILE A 115 -7.71 -5.21 -17.82
C ILE A 115 -8.62 -4.01 -18.11
N LEU A 116 -8.16 -3.11 -18.97
CA LEU A 116 -8.84 -1.84 -19.25
C LEU A 116 -8.50 -1.35 -20.67
N PRO A 117 -9.28 -0.40 -21.24
CA PRO A 117 -8.95 0.22 -22.51
C PRO A 117 -7.57 0.90 -22.46
N TYR A 118 -6.80 0.72 -23.54
CA TYR A 118 -5.42 1.23 -23.64
C TYR A 118 -5.25 2.70 -23.20
N GLN A 119 -6.19 3.57 -23.58
CA GLN A 119 -6.15 4.99 -23.26
C GLN A 119 -6.32 5.28 -21.75
N MET A 120 -6.79 4.29 -20.98
CA MET A 120 -7.03 4.38 -19.54
C MET A 120 -5.91 3.75 -18.73
N ASP A 121 -4.85 3.23 -19.38
CA ASP A 121 -3.73 2.56 -18.73
C ASP A 121 -2.84 3.50 -17.90
N GLY A 122 -2.87 4.78 -18.20
CA GLY A 122 -2.24 5.82 -17.39
C GLY A 122 -0.73 5.95 -17.53
N VAL A 123 -0.15 5.50 -18.67
CA VAL A 123 1.28 5.60 -18.96
C VAL A 123 1.57 6.79 -19.87
N PRO A 124 2.17 7.89 -19.35
CA PRO A 124 2.43 9.10 -20.14
C PRO A 124 3.33 8.85 -21.34
N GLY A 125 2.98 9.47 -22.47
CA GLY A 125 3.72 9.32 -23.73
C GLY A 125 3.52 7.99 -24.44
N VAL A 126 2.78 7.05 -23.82
CA VAL A 126 2.39 5.76 -24.39
C VAL A 126 0.88 5.70 -24.55
N SER A 127 0.11 5.64 -23.47
CA SER A 127 -1.34 5.48 -23.53
C SER A 127 -2.11 6.80 -23.47
N PHE A 128 -1.52 7.86 -22.91
CA PHE A 128 -2.12 9.19 -22.81
C PHE A 128 -1.03 10.28 -22.58
N PRO A 129 -1.37 11.59 -22.66
CA PRO A 129 -0.37 12.67 -22.53
C PRO A 129 0.13 12.92 -21.11
N GLY A 130 -0.51 12.34 -20.07
CA GLY A 130 -0.34 12.73 -18.67
C GLY A 130 -1.39 13.75 -18.22
N ILE A 131 -1.38 14.09 -16.94
CA ILE A 131 -2.27 15.08 -16.31
C ILE A 131 -1.43 16.31 -15.97
N MET A 132 -1.65 17.43 -16.66
CA MET A 132 -0.87 18.65 -16.46
C MET A 132 -1.26 19.34 -15.13
N PRO A 133 -0.40 20.23 -14.60
CA PRO A 133 -0.73 21.01 -13.41
C PRO A 133 -2.09 21.71 -13.51
N GLY A 134 -2.95 21.52 -12.51
CA GLY A 134 -4.30 22.10 -12.45
C GLY A 134 -5.36 21.36 -13.27
N GLU A 135 -4.99 20.34 -14.03
CA GLU A 135 -5.93 19.56 -14.83
C GLU A 135 -6.58 18.44 -14.03
N THR A 136 -7.75 18.01 -14.50
CA THR A 136 -8.45 16.79 -14.05
C THR A 136 -8.61 15.86 -15.25
N PHE A 137 -8.15 14.62 -15.10
CA PHE A 137 -8.38 13.55 -16.08
C PHE A 137 -9.39 12.55 -15.53
N GLU A 138 -10.36 12.15 -16.35
CA GLU A 138 -11.35 11.12 -15.99
C GLU A 138 -10.97 9.79 -16.64
N TYR A 139 -10.53 8.84 -15.80
CA TYR A 139 -10.39 7.45 -16.21
C TYR A 139 -11.76 6.78 -16.12
N ARG A 140 -12.22 6.21 -17.24
CA ARG A 140 -13.51 5.55 -17.35
C ARG A 140 -13.36 4.21 -18.04
N PHE A 141 -13.70 3.13 -17.34
CA PHE A 141 -13.57 1.78 -17.90
C PHE A 141 -14.53 0.79 -17.23
N PRO A 142 -14.93 -0.28 -17.95
CA PRO A 142 -15.65 -1.40 -17.36
C PRO A 142 -14.72 -2.20 -16.44
N VAL A 143 -15.23 -2.63 -15.29
CA VAL A 143 -14.50 -3.47 -14.33
C VAL A 143 -14.76 -4.93 -14.68
N GLU A 144 -13.84 -5.56 -15.42
CA GLU A 144 -14.04 -6.92 -15.97
C GLU A 144 -13.59 -8.03 -15.03
N GLN A 145 -12.64 -7.75 -14.14
CA GLN A 145 -11.99 -8.72 -13.25
C GLN A 145 -12.28 -8.41 -11.77
N HIS A 146 -11.93 -9.34 -10.87
CA HIS A 146 -11.94 -9.12 -9.43
C HIS A 146 -10.59 -9.52 -8.84
N GLY A 147 -10.32 -9.08 -7.60
CA GLY A 147 -9.08 -9.41 -6.89
C GLY A 147 -8.48 -8.20 -6.17
N THR A 148 -7.21 -8.36 -5.78
CA THR A 148 -6.41 -7.36 -5.07
C THR A 148 -5.34 -6.81 -5.99
N TYR A 149 -5.31 -5.51 -6.14
CA TYR A 149 -4.44 -4.76 -7.05
C TYR A 149 -3.92 -3.52 -6.36
N TRP A 150 -3.19 -2.68 -7.08
CA TRP A 150 -2.72 -1.38 -6.61
C TRP A 150 -2.69 -0.37 -7.75
N TYR A 151 -2.55 0.89 -7.42
CA TYR A 151 -2.36 1.96 -8.38
C TYR A 151 -1.18 2.84 -7.97
N HIS A 152 -0.48 3.39 -8.94
CA HIS A 152 0.69 4.21 -8.69
C HIS A 152 0.99 5.17 -9.84
N SER A 153 1.88 6.13 -9.57
CA SER A 153 2.34 7.04 -10.63
C SER A 153 3.24 6.33 -11.64
N HIS A 154 3.09 6.69 -12.90
CA HIS A 154 4.02 6.36 -13.97
C HIS A 154 4.76 7.60 -14.48
N SER A 155 4.83 8.67 -13.66
CA SER A 155 5.47 9.94 -13.98
C SER A 155 6.72 10.16 -13.13
N GLY A 156 7.89 10.17 -13.78
CA GLY A 156 9.18 10.39 -13.11
C GLY A 156 9.43 9.42 -11.96
N LEU A 157 9.80 9.95 -10.79
CA LEU A 157 10.06 9.20 -9.55
C LEU A 157 8.98 9.46 -8.48
N GLN A 158 7.76 9.81 -8.90
CA GLN A 158 6.66 10.16 -7.99
C GLN A 158 6.19 8.98 -7.12
N GLU A 159 6.28 7.75 -7.64
CA GLU A 159 5.97 6.54 -6.87
C GLU A 159 6.84 6.44 -5.62
N GLN A 160 8.16 6.69 -5.74
CA GLN A 160 9.09 6.71 -4.60
C GLN A 160 8.71 7.78 -3.54
N LEU A 161 8.00 8.81 -3.95
CA LEU A 161 7.51 9.87 -3.05
C LEU A 161 6.14 9.56 -2.44
N GLY A 162 5.60 8.34 -2.66
CA GLY A 162 4.36 7.90 -2.01
C GLY A 162 3.11 7.95 -2.88
N HIS A 163 3.25 8.21 -4.19
CA HIS A 163 2.12 8.25 -5.11
C HIS A 163 1.67 6.84 -5.49
N TYR A 164 1.09 6.11 -4.52
CA TYR A 164 0.55 4.75 -4.69
C TYR A 164 -0.54 4.45 -3.66
N GLY A 165 -1.43 3.51 -4.00
CA GLY A 165 -2.50 3.06 -3.13
C GLY A 165 -3.09 1.71 -3.55
N PRO A 166 -3.86 1.05 -2.66
CA PRO A 166 -4.45 -0.26 -2.92
C PRO A 166 -5.75 -0.17 -3.72
N ILE A 167 -6.03 -1.24 -4.49
CA ILE A 167 -7.31 -1.47 -5.16
C ILE A 167 -7.84 -2.83 -4.74
N ILE A 168 -9.11 -2.88 -4.35
CA ILE A 168 -9.88 -4.11 -4.19
C ILE A 168 -11.01 -4.09 -5.18
N ILE A 169 -11.17 -5.17 -5.91
CA ILE A 169 -12.31 -5.37 -6.81
C ILE A 169 -13.11 -6.55 -6.27
N ASP A 170 -14.29 -6.25 -5.72
CA ASP A 170 -15.20 -7.27 -5.24
C ASP A 170 -15.73 -8.09 -6.41
N PRO A 171 -15.81 -9.45 -6.31
CA PRO A 171 -16.35 -10.30 -7.36
C PRO A 171 -17.86 -10.05 -7.58
N ALA A 172 -18.35 -10.28 -8.81
CA ALA A 172 -19.77 -10.17 -9.13
C ALA A 172 -20.61 -11.14 -8.29
N GLU A 173 -20.13 -12.37 -8.19
CA GLU A 173 -20.72 -13.44 -7.39
C GLU A 173 -20.05 -13.53 -6.01
N PRO A 174 -20.73 -14.07 -4.99
CA PRO A 174 -20.14 -14.31 -3.69
C PRO A 174 -18.88 -15.19 -3.78
N GLU A 175 -17.86 -14.87 -2.98
CA GLU A 175 -16.67 -15.69 -2.87
C GLU A 175 -16.96 -17.09 -2.34
N SER A 176 -16.18 -18.08 -2.80
CA SER A 176 -16.33 -19.47 -2.36
C SER A 176 -15.81 -19.71 -0.94
N VAL A 177 -14.99 -18.81 -0.41
CA VAL A 177 -14.42 -18.86 0.93
C VAL A 177 -15.14 -17.87 1.82
N ALA A 178 -15.74 -18.35 2.89
CA ALA A 178 -16.34 -17.52 3.91
C ALA A 178 -15.25 -17.02 4.89
N TYR A 179 -15.30 -15.75 5.26
CA TYR A 179 -14.40 -15.13 6.24
C TYR A 179 -15.17 -14.18 7.15
N ASP A 180 -14.71 -14.04 8.39
CA ASP A 180 -15.35 -13.15 9.37
C ASP A 180 -14.81 -11.74 9.32
N ARG A 181 -13.58 -11.52 8.80
CA ARG A 181 -12.89 -10.24 8.75
C ARG A 181 -11.99 -10.16 7.54
N GLU A 182 -11.82 -8.95 7.05
CA GLU A 182 -10.92 -8.60 5.96
C GLU A 182 -10.01 -7.45 6.40
N TYR A 183 -8.74 -7.52 6.00
CA TYR A 183 -7.77 -6.46 6.17
C TYR A 183 -7.03 -6.25 4.86
N VAL A 184 -6.91 -4.98 4.45
CA VAL A 184 -6.06 -4.59 3.33
C VAL A 184 -4.74 -4.11 3.92
N VAL A 185 -3.64 -4.80 3.61
CA VAL A 185 -2.31 -4.50 4.12
C VAL A 185 -1.45 -4.02 2.97
N VAL A 186 -0.95 -2.78 3.07
CA VAL A 186 0.02 -2.21 2.13
C VAL A 186 1.39 -2.24 2.79
N LEU A 187 2.34 -2.94 2.19
CA LEU A 187 3.74 -2.93 2.59
C LEU A 187 4.44 -1.80 1.85
N SER A 188 5.13 -0.96 2.58
CA SER A 188 5.72 0.26 2.05
C SER A 188 7.06 0.52 2.72
N ASP A 189 8.02 1.04 1.97
CA ASP A 189 9.29 1.53 2.44
C ASP A 189 9.39 3.04 2.22
N TRP A 190 10.23 3.69 2.99
CA TRP A 190 10.45 5.13 2.89
C TRP A 190 11.91 5.48 3.07
N THR A 191 12.39 6.42 2.25
CA THR A 191 13.66 7.10 2.46
C THR A 191 13.46 8.62 2.50
N PHE A 192 14.29 9.31 3.27
CA PHE A 192 14.32 10.77 3.32
C PHE A 192 15.30 11.37 2.30
N ASP A 193 16.05 10.53 1.59
CA ASP A 193 16.90 10.96 0.48
C ASP A 193 16.04 11.38 -0.72
N SER A 194 16.57 12.27 -1.55
CA SER A 194 15.85 12.66 -2.76
C SER A 194 15.78 11.46 -3.73
N PRO A 195 14.65 11.27 -4.43
CA PRO A 195 14.53 10.19 -5.40
C PRO A 195 15.60 10.20 -6.49
N ASP A 196 16.05 11.39 -6.92
CA ASP A 196 17.11 11.55 -7.91
C ASP A 196 18.47 11.07 -7.37
N ASP A 197 18.76 11.31 -6.09
CA ASP A 197 19.98 10.82 -5.45
C ASP A 197 19.93 9.30 -5.32
N VAL A 198 18.80 8.73 -4.88
CA VAL A 198 18.61 7.28 -4.81
C VAL A 198 18.82 6.65 -6.18
N PHE A 199 18.17 7.19 -7.20
CA PHE A 199 18.27 6.67 -8.56
C PHE A 199 19.69 6.77 -9.12
N ARG A 200 20.39 7.88 -8.86
CA ARG A 200 21.80 8.05 -9.24
C ARG A 200 22.69 7.01 -8.58
N ASN A 201 22.53 6.79 -7.28
CA ASN A 201 23.31 5.86 -6.50
C ASN A 201 23.08 4.42 -6.94
N LEU A 202 21.85 4.02 -7.21
CA LEU A 202 21.51 2.70 -7.75
C LEU A 202 22.09 2.45 -9.13
N LYS A 203 22.25 3.50 -9.96
CA LYS A 203 22.97 3.37 -11.25
C LYS A 203 24.47 3.16 -11.08
N VAL A 204 25.06 3.62 -9.99
CA VAL A 204 26.48 3.38 -9.68
C VAL A 204 26.69 1.95 -9.19
N ALA A 205 25.83 1.46 -8.31
CA ALA A 205 25.87 0.09 -7.79
C ALA A 205 24.44 -0.34 -7.37
N GLU A 206 23.96 -1.47 -7.90
CA GLU A 206 22.62 -2.03 -7.56
C GLU A 206 22.44 -2.25 -6.05
N GLY A 207 23.51 -2.65 -5.36
CA GLY A 207 23.55 -2.86 -3.91
C GLY A 207 23.97 -1.63 -3.09
N TYR A 208 23.92 -0.40 -3.63
CA TYR A 208 24.43 0.79 -2.96
C TYR A 208 23.83 1.00 -1.56
N TYR A 209 22.53 0.76 -1.38
CA TYR A 209 21.82 0.91 -0.12
C TYR A 209 21.78 -0.38 0.73
N ASN A 210 22.37 -1.46 0.23
CA ASN A 210 22.51 -2.70 1.01
C ASN A 210 23.70 -2.59 1.97
N TYR A 211 23.51 -1.87 3.09
CA TYR A 211 24.55 -1.69 4.11
C TYR A 211 24.90 -2.97 4.88
N ASN A 212 24.17 -4.04 4.65
CA ASN A 212 24.37 -5.34 5.28
C ASN A 212 25.12 -6.33 4.38
N GLN A 213 25.70 -5.87 3.27
CA GLN A 213 26.53 -6.72 2.42
C GLN A 213 27.64 -7.37 3.22
N ARG A 214 27.88 -8.63 2.90
CA ARG A 214 28.90 -9.43 3.54
C ARG A 214 30.29 -8.92 3.17
N THR A 215 31.11 -8.65 4.16
CA THR A 215 32.48 -8.16 4.00
C THR A 215 33.51 -9.28 4.07
N VAL A 216 34.75 -8.99 3.65
CA VAL A 216 35.90 -9.88 3.87
C VAL A 216 36.11 -10.16 5.36
N GLY A 217 35.83 -9.17 6.25
CA GLY A 217 35.89 -9.37 7.69
C GLY A 217 34.88 -10.39 8.21
N ASP A 218 33.69 -10.46 7.62
CA ASP A 218 32.68 -11.48 7.98
C ASP A 218 33.12 -12.88 7.53
N PHE A 219 33.86 -12.99 6.42
CA PHE A 219 34.44 -14.26 6.01
C PHE A 219 35.47 -14.77 7.04
N PHE A 220 36.36 -13.91 7.53
CA PHE A 220 37.32 -14.29 8.58
C PHE A 220 36.63 -14.66 9.90
N LYS A 221 35.57 -13.99 10.29
CA LYS A 221 34.73 -14.41 11.44
C LYS A 221 34.12 -15.80 11.25
N ASP A 222 33.68 -16.12 10.03
CA ASP A 222 33.23 -17.48 9.71
C ASP A 222 34.38 -18.49 9.84
N VAL A 223 35.58 -18.15 9.40
CA VAL A 223 36.78 -19.01 9.55
C VAL A 223 37.07 -19.26 11.04
N GLU A 224 37.01 -18.25 11.89
CA GLU A 224 37.20 -18.38 13.35
C GLU A 224 36.13 -19.28 13.99
N THR A 225 34.87 -19.22 13.52
CA THR A 225 33.76 -19.93 14.16
C THR A 225 33.54 -21.35 13.64
N MET A 226 33.77 -21.62 12.36
CA MET A 226 33.46 -22.90 11.71
C MET A 226 34.64 -23.56 11.02
N GLY A 227 35.83 -22.94 10.99
CA GLY A 227 37.00 -23.39 10.30
C GLY A 227 37.02 -23.01 8.82
N TRP A 228 38.23 -23.10 8.25
CA TRP A 228 38.53 -22.64 6.87
C TRP A 228 37.67 -23.32 5.81
N ASP A 229 37.61 -24.66 5.83
CA ASP A 229 36.95 -25.43 4.78
C ASP A 229 35.42 -25.19 4.77
N ALA A 230 34.80 -25.10 5.96
CA ALA A 230 33.40 -24.80 6.09
C ALA A 230 33.06 -23.37 5.67
N ALA A 231 33.88 -22.40 6.06
CA ALA A 231 33.70 -20.99 5.66
C ALA A 231 33.84 -20.82 4.15
N TRP A 232 34.81 -21.50 3.53
CA TRP A 232 35.03 -21.48 2.09
C TRP A 232 33.87 -22.15 1.33
N SER A 233 33.43 -23.31 1.81
CA SER A 233 32.27 -24.02 1.24
C SER A 233 31.02 -23.16 1.28
N LYS A 234 30.77 -22.49 2.41
CA LYS A 234 29.65 -21.54 2.61
C LYS A 234 29.73 -20.37 1.63
N ALA A 235 30.92 -19.74 1.53
CA ALA A 235 31.14 -18.64 0.60
C ALA A 235 30.93 -19.07 -0.87
N GLY A 236 31.44 -20.25 -1.23
CA GLY A 236 31.24 -20.83 -2.55
C GLY A 236 29.79 -21.20 -2.88
N MET A 237 29.00 -21.60 -1.90
CA MET A 237 27.57 -21.85 -2.06
C MET A 237 26.84 -20.53 -2.43
N TRP A 238 27.04 -19.48 -1.66
CA TRP A 238 26.43 -18.16 -1.92
C TRP A 238 26.92 -17.57 -3.25
N GLY A 239 28.20 -17.71 -3.59
CA GLY A 239 28.77 -17.29 -4.88
C GLY A 239 28.13 -18.00 -6.07
N ARG A 240 27.81 -19.30 -5.95
CA ARG A 240 27.11 -20.06 -7.01
C ARG A 240 25.67 -19.62 -7.19
N MET A 241 24.99 -19.23 -6.12
CA MET A 241 23.63 -18.67 -6.18
C MET A 241 23.62 -17.23 -6.68
N ARG A 242 24.79 -16.59 -6.82
CA ARG A 242 24.92 -15.15 -7.10
C ARG A 242 24.14 -14.28 -6.11
N MET A 243 24.08 -14.71 -4.87
CA MET A 243 23.37 -14.07 -3.77
C MET A 243 24.27 -13.95 -2.55
N SER A 244 24.00 -13.00 -1.70
CA SER A 244 24.50 -12.92 -0.34
C SER A 244 23.42 -13.40 0.65
N PRO A 245 23.77 -14.00 1.81
CA PRO A 245 22.79 -14.34 2.84
C PRO A 245 21.91 -13.14 3.28
N ARG A 246 22.39 -11.92 3.08
CA ARG A 246 21.70 -10.68 3.44
C ARG A 246 20.85 -10.13 2.30
N ASP A 247 21.07 -10.57 1.06
CA ASP A 247 20.27 -10.21 -0.11
C ASP A 247 18.90 -10.89 -0.11
N ILE A 248 18.69 -11.91 0.73
CA ILE A 248 17.38 -12.57 0.87
C ILE A 248 16.30 -11.59 1.37
N LEU A 249 16.70 -10.55 2.09
CA LEU A 249 15.78 -9.54 2.60
C LEU A 249 15.62 -8.32 1.67
N ASP A 250 16.47 -8.14 0.70
CA ASP A 250 16.57 -7.19 -0.44
C ASP A 250 15.77 -5.87 -0.32
N VAL A 251 15.41 -5.49 0.88
CA VAL A 251 14.67 -4.27 1.18
C VAL A 251 15.48 -3.49 2.22
N THR A 252 16.16 -2.45 1.76
CA THR A 252 16.89 -1.52 2.63
C THR A 252 16.30 -0.12 2.46
N ALA A 253 15.56 0.34 3.44
CA ALA A 253 15.01 1.69 3.52
C ALA A 253 15.33 2.33 4.86
N SER A 254 15.19 3.65 4.94
CA SER A 254 15.36 4.38 6.19
C SER A 254 14.24 4.06 7.19
N GLU A 255 13.04 3.87 6.68
CA GLU A 255 11.83 3.57 7.45
C GLU A 255 10.97 2.56 6.68
N TYR A 256 10.35 1.65 7.43
CA TYR A 256 9.36 0.72 6.92
C TYR A 256 8.02 1.05 7.55
N THR A 257 7.02 1.28 6.71
CA THR A 257 5.65 1.54 7.15
C THR A 257 4.77 0.40 6.69
N TYR A 258 4.03 -0.18 7.63
CA TYR A 258 3.00 -1.19 7.37
C TYR A 258 1.67 -0.53 7.70
N LEU A 259 0.82 -0.33 6.71
CA LEU A 259 -0.45 0.37 6.83
C LEU A 259 -1.60 -0.48 6.31
#